data_cb866f061c0861b2a24387cc30b503b5
#
_entry.id   cb866f061c0861b2a24387cc30b503b5
#
_cell.length_a   1.000
_cell.length_b   1.000
_cell.length_c   1.000
_cell.angle_alpha   90.00
_cell.angle_beta   90.00
_cell.angle_gamma   90.00
#
_symmetry.space_group_name_H-M   'P 1'
#
loop_
_entity.id
_entity.type
_entity.pdbx_description
1 polymer ?
#
loop_
_entity_poly.entity_id
_entity_poly.type
_entity_poly.pdbx_seq_one_letter_code
_entity_poly.pdbx_strand_id
1 'polypeptide(L)'
;WQGRDKQHGNSLSPLLVGGQGCGKSTFCFNLLPPDLNKYYTDSIDFSKKRDAELYLTRFGLINIDEFDQVSARHQGFLKHLLQKPVVNVRKPHATQVESVKRYASFIATSNHTDLLGDPSGSRRFICIEVKGMIDNAQPIDYLQLYAQAVAALNNNERYWLTHEEEVSQMQANEAFQQRPLFEDLFFQYYRPASHKEEGLKISAG
;
A
#
# COMPACT_ATOMS: atom_id res chain seq x y z
N TRP A 1 8.71 8.59 -11.67
CA TRP A 1 9.86 8.07 -10.90
C TRP A 1 10.15 6.62 -11.23
N GLN A 2 9.17 5.72 -11.08
CA GLN A 2 9.34 4.28 -11.32
C GLN A 2 9.94 3.96 -12.70
N GLY A 3 9.58 4.73 -13.73
CA GLY A 3 10.10 4.56 -15.08
C GLY A 3 11.50 5.13 -15.31
N ARG A 4 11.94 6.10 -14.51
CA ARG A 4 13.21 6.84 -14.70
C ARG A 4 14.32 6.36 -13.79
N ASP A 5 14.02 6.14 -12.50
CA ASP A 5 15.01 5.68 -11.53
C ASP A 5 15.19 4.15 -11.64
N LYS A 6 16.44 3.72 -11.69
CA LYS A 6 16.83 2.30 -11.70
C LYS A 6 17.38 1.82 -10.37
N GLN A 7 17.68 2.73 -9.46
CA GLN A 7 18.35 2.45 -8.18
C GLN A 7 17.34 2.18 -7.06
N HIS A 8 16.21 2.91 -7.08
CA HIS A 8 15.21 2.82 -6.04
C HIS A 8 13.89 2.25 -6.60
N GLY A 9 13.44 1.18 -6.01
CA GLY A 9 12.10 0.65 -6.28
C GLY A 9 11.05 1.44 -5.48
N ASN A 10 9.93 1.80 -6.12
CA ASN A 10 8.80 2.38 -5.39
C ASN A 10 8.08 1.30 -4.60
N SER A 11 8.42 1.14 -3.33
CA SER A 11 7.79 0.18 -2.42
C SER A 11 6.67 0.78 -1.57
N LEU A 12 6.47 2.11 -1.63
CA LEU A 12 5.44 2.81 -0.87
C LEU A 12 4.08 2.73 -1.56
N SER A 13 3.05 2.53 -0.77
CA SER A 13 1.67 2.40 -1.22
C SER A 13 0.74 3.15 -0.27
N PRO A 14 0.03 4.19 -0.72
CA PRO A 14 -1.04 4.77 0.08
C PRO A 14 -2.12 3.72 0.36
N LEU A 15 -2.65 3.71 1.58
CA LEU A 15 -3.75 2.84 2.02
C LEU A 15 -4.84 3.71 2.64
N LEU A 16 -5.94 3.88 1.91
CA LEU A 16 -7.09 4.66 2.35
C LEU A 16 -7.96 3.81 3.26
N VAL A 17 -8.09 4.21 4.52
CA VAL A 17 -8.85 3.49 5.55
C VAL A 17 -10.05 4.33 5.96
N GLY A 18 -11.26 3.76 5.90
CA GLY A 18 -12.47 4.50 6.28
C GLY A 18 -13.74 3.70 6.02
N GLY A 19 -14.87 4.19 6.46
CA GLY A 19 -16.16 3.51 6.36
C GLY A 19 -16.52 3.07 4.94
N GLN A 20 -17.36 2.04 4.86
CA GLN A 20 -17.90 1.58 3.58
C GLN A 20 -18.69 2.69 2.90
N GLY A 21 -18.57 2.80 1.58
CA GLY A 21 -19.32 3.77 0.78
C GLY A 21 -18.78 5.21 0.82
N CYS A 22 -17.69 5.52 1.52
CA CYS A 22 -17.14 6.88 1.57
C CYS A 22 -16.40 7.33 0.30
N GLY A 23 -16.41 6.53 -0.78
CA GLY A 23 -15.92 6.95 -2.08
C GLY A 23 -14.44 6.64 -2.36
N LYS A 24 -13.78 5.80 -1.56
CA LYS A 24 -12.34 5.46 -1.69
C LYS A 24 -11.98 4.85 -3.05
N SER A 25 -12.70 3.81 -3.47
CA SER A 25 -12.41 3.11 -4.74
C SER A 25 -12.64 4.03 -5.94
N THR A 26 -13.69 4.87 -5.89
CA THR A 26 -13.94 5.90 -6.91
C THR A 26 -12.82 6.93 -6.94
N PHE A 27 -12.34 7.37 -5.80
CA PHE A 27 -11.18 8.27 -5.72
C PHE A 27 -9.94 7.65 -6.35
N CYS A 28 -9.64 6.38 -6.02
CA CYS A 28 -8.50 5.67 -6.61
C CYS A 28 -8.61 5.57 -8.14
N PHE A 29 -9.80 5.28 -8.66
CA PHE A 29 -10.04 5.22 -10.10
C PHE A 29 -9.84 6.59 -10.76
N ASN A 30 -10.32 7.66 -10.14
CA ASN A 30 -10.24 9.02 -10.65
C ASN A 30 -8.83 9.64 -10.56
N LEU A 31 -7.83 8.96 -10.00
CA LEU A 31 -6.44 9.44 -10.04
C LEU A 31 -5.86 9.43 -11.45
N LEU A 32 -6.36 8.57 -12.34
CA LEU A 32 -5.98 8.57 -13.74
C LEU A 32 -7.00 9.36 -14.59
N PRO A 33 -6.53 10.16 -15.55
CA PRO A 33 -7.43 10.81 -16.49
C PRO A 33 -8.13 9.76 -17.36
N PRO A 34 -9.33 10.06 -17.91
CA PRO A 34 -10.14 9.10 -18.67
C PRO A 34 -9.39 8.38 -19.78
N ASP A 35 -8.50 9.07 -20.49
CA ASP A 35 -7.70 8.49 -21.58
C ASP A 35 -6.69 7.44 -21.11
N LEU A 36 -6.33 7.46 -19.84
CA LEU A 36 -5.39 6.54 -19.21
C LEU A 36 -6.06 5.47 -18.33
N ASN A 37 -7.39 5.43 -18.25
CA ASN A 37 -8.11 4.44 -17.44
C ASN A 37 -7.82 2.99 -17.83
N LYS A 38 -7.43 2.75 -19.08
CA LYS A 38 -6.95 1.42 -19.54
C LYS A 38 -5.69 0.92 -18.82
N TYR A 39 -5.00 1.79 -18.10
CA TYR A 39 -3.83 1.47 -17.28
C TYR A 39 -4.13 1.39 -15.79
N TYR A 40 -5.41 1.45 -15.42
CA TYR A 40 -5.90 1.17 -14.07
C TYR A 40 -6.43 -0.26 -13.96
N THR A 41 -6.27 -0.86 -12.80
CA THR A 41 -6.96 -2.08 -12.41
C THR A 41 -7.14 -2.15 -10.89
N ASP A 42 -8.26 -2.73 -10.47
CA ASP A 42 -8.57 -3.12 -9.08
C ASP A 42 -8.76 -4.64 -8.94
N SER A 43 -8.53 -5.38 -10.03
CA SER A 43 -8.79 -6.80 -10.12
C SER A 43 -7.48 -7.59 -10.24
N ILE A 44 -6.68 -7.61 -9.17
CA ILE A 44 -5.45 -8.41 -9.11
C ILE A 44 -5.71 -9.74 -8.37
N ASP A 45 -5.39 -10.86 -9.02
CA ASP A 45 -5.48 -12.19 -8.43
C ASP A 45 -4.11 -12.65 -7.91
N PHE A 46 -3.91 -12.56 -6.60
CA PHE A 46 -2.66 -12.99 -5.95
C PHE A 46 -2.42 -14.50 -5.97
N SER A 47 -3.43 -15.32 -6.30
CA SER A 47 -3.25 -16.76 -6.46
C SER A 47 -2.48 -17.09 -7.74
N LYS A 48 -2.60 -16.26 -8.76
CA LYS A 48 -1.93 -16.38 -10.07
C LYS A 48 -0.66 -15.53 -10.11
N LYS A 49 0.37 -15.96 -9.41
CA LYS A 49 1.60 -15.19 -9.21
C LYS A 49 2.19 -14.61 -10.50
N ARG A 50 2.24 -15.42 -11.57
CA ARG A 50 2.82 -14.98 -12.85
C ARG A 50 1.99 -13.88 -13.51
N ASP A 51 0.67 -13.98 -13.46
CA ASP A 51 -0.22 -12.98 -14.05
C ASP A 51 -0.16 -11.68 -13.24
N ALA A 52 -0.13 -11.79 -11.89
CA ALA A 52 0.04 -10.64 -11.01
C ALA A 52 1.38 -9.91 -11.24
N GLU A 53 2.46 -10.64 -11.51
CA GLU A 53 3.74 -10.03 -11.90
C GLU A 53 3.65 -9.33 -13.26
N LEU A 54 2.95 -9.89 -14.24
CA LEU A 54 2.75 -9.25 -15.54
C LEU A 54 1.96 -7.93 -15.43
N TYR A 55 1.04 -7.84 -14.47
CA TYR A 55 0.30 -6.59 -14.21
C TYR A 55 1.24 -5.42 -13.89
N LEU A 56 2.38 -5.68 -13.25
CA LEU A 56 3.39 -4.65 -12.95
C LEU A 56 3.95 -3.97 -14.22
N THR A 57 3.92 -4.66 -15.34
CA THR A 57 4.44 -4.13 -16.62
C THR A 57 3.35 -3.56 -17.53
N ARG A 58 2.08 -3.85 -17.23
CA ARG A 58 0.93 -3.49 -18.06
C ARG A 58 0.19 -2.28 -17.54
N PHE A 59 0.01 -2.19 -16.22
CA PHE A 59 -0.77 -1.14 -15.59
C PHE A 59 0.12 -0.03 -15.03
N GLY A 60 -0.42 1.18 -14.95
CA GLY A 60 0.21 2.32 -14.31
C GLY A 60 -0.17 2.43 -12.84
N LEU A 61 -1.44 2.10 -12.52
CA LEU A 61 -1.97 2.12 -11.17
C LEU A 61 -2.77 0.84 -10.88
N ILE A 62 -2.39 0.14 -9.82
CA ILE A 62 -3.08 -1.05 -9.32
C ILE A 62 -3.69 -0.68 -7.97
N ASN A 63 -5.01 -0.70 -7.88
CA ASN A 63 -5.73 -0.57 -6.61
C ASN A 63 -5.93 -1.95 -5.99
N ILE A 64 -5.47 -2.13 -4.76
CA ILE A 64 -5.79 -3.30 -3.95
C ILE A 64 -7.06 -2.94 -3.18
N ASP A 65 -8.20 -3.13 -3.85
CA ASP A 65 -9.48 -2.87 -3.21
C ASP A 65 -9.75 -3.92 -2.12
N GLU A 66 -10.37 -3.50 -1.04
CA GLU A 66 -10.62 -4.37 0.13
C GLU A 66 -9.33 -5.07 0.63
N PHE A 67 -8.28 -4.28 0.89
CA PHE A 67 -6.98 -4.78 1.38
C PHE A 67 -7.11 -5.73 2.58
N ASP A 68 -8.10 -5.52 3.43
CA ASP A 68 -8.45 -6.38 4.57
C ASP A 68 -8.84 -7.81 4.15
N GLN A 69 -9.26 -8.04 2.91
CA GLN A 69 -9.56 -9.36 2.36
C GLN A 69 -8.32 -10.10 1.84
N VAL A 70 -7.18 -9.42 1.76
CA VAL A 70 -5.92 -10.07 1.36
C VAL A 70 -5.46 -11.04 2.45
N SER A 71 -5.66 -12.33 2.21
CA SER A 71 -5.31 -13.36 3.18
C SER A 71 -3.84 -13.31 3.59
N ALA A 72 -3.53 -13.69 4.82
CA ALA A 72 -2.15 -13.76 5.36
C ALA A 72 -1.20 -14.56 4.43
N ARG A 73 -1.72 -15.59 3.75
CA ARG A 73 -0.98 -16.38 2.76
C ARG A 73 -0.47 -15.55 1.59
N HIS A 74 -1.22 -14.53 1.16
CA HIS A 74 -0.89 -13.70 0.01
C HIS A 74 -0.10 -12.44 0.39
N GLN A 75 -0.07 -12.05 1.67
CA GLN A 75 0.65 -10.86 2.11
C GLN A 75 2.16 -10.92 1.80
N GLY A 76 2.79 -12.09 1.96
CA GLY A 76 4.20 -12.28 1.61
C GLY A 76 4.48 -12.04 0.12
N PHE A 77 3.59 -12.51 -0.75
CA PHE A 77 3.69 -12.29 -2.19
C PHE A 77 3.40 -10.84 -2.57
N LEU A 78 2.42 -10.20 -1.94
CA LEU A 78 2.15 -8.77 -2.13
C LEU A 78 3.38 -7.92 -1.77
N LYS A 79 4.04 -8.21 -0.64
CA LYS A 79 5.29 -7.52 -0.26
C LYS A 79 6.39 -7.68 -1.32
N HIS A 80 6.49 -8.87 -1.92
CA HIS A 80 7.41 -9.12 -3.02
C HIS A 80 7.06 -8.26 -4.24
N LEU A 81 5.77 -8.19 -4.62
CA LEU A 81 5.32 -7.37 -5.75
C LEU A 81 5.60 -5.88 -5.53
N LEU A 82 5.36 -5.37 -4.32
CA LEU A 82 5.60 -3.97 -3.97
C LEU A 82 7.07 -3.56 -4.12
N GLN A 83 8.00 -4.47 -3.89
CA GLN A 83 9.45 -4.19 -3.95
C GLN A 83 10.07 -4.50 -5.31
N LYS A 84 9.37 -5.20 -6.20
CA LYS A 84 9.93 -5.71 -7.44
C LYS A 84 10.13 -4.57 -8.47
N PRO A 85 11.38 -4.22 -8.84
CA PRO A 85 11.63 -3.14 -9.80
C PRO A 85 11.55 -3.61 -11.25
N VAL A 86 11.74 -4.91 -11.47
CA VAL A 86 11.82 -5.55 -12.78
C VAL A 86 11.06 -6.86 -12.76
N VAL A 87 10.36 -7.16 -13.83
CA VAL A 87 9.64 -8.43 -14.03
C VAL A 87 10.31 -9.23 -15.13
N ASN A 88 10.60 -10.49 -14.85
CA ASN A 88 11.14 -11.41 -15.83
C ASN A 88 10.00 -12.08 -16.59
N VAL A 89 9.83 -11.73 -17.85
CA VAL A 89 8.74 -12.19 -18.71
C VAL A 89 9.30 -13.14 -19.77
N ARG A 90 8.67 -14.28 -19.90
CA ARG A 90 8.89 -15.18 -21.03
C ARG A 90 7.65 -15.11 -21.95
N LYS A 91 7.84 -14.54 -23.14
CA LYS A 91 6.78 -14.51 -24.14
C LYS A 91 6.38 -15.94 -24.56
N PRO A 92 5.12 -16.16 -24.95
CA PRO A 92 4.72 -17.45 -25.56
C PRO A 92 5.67 -17.81 -26.70
N HIS A 93 6.14 -19.06 -26.74
CA HIS A 93 7.06 -19.59 -27.73
C HIS A 93 8.49 -18.97 -27.75
N ALA A 94 8.80 -18.02 -26.85
CA ALA A 94 10.17 -17.52 -26.75
C ALA A 94 11.05 -18.45 -25.90
N THR A 95 12.30 -18.63 -26.34
CA THR A 95 13.31 -19.40 -25.59
C THR A 95 13.98 -18.53 -24.52
N GLN A 96 13.98 -17.22 -24.69
CA GLN A 96 14.66 -16.27 -23.80
C GLN A 96 13.67 -15.59 -22.84
N VAL A 97 14.17 -15.27 -21.65
CA VAL A 97 13.49 -14.47 -20.64
C VAL A 97 13.92 -13.01 -20.82
N GLU A 98 12.96 -12.12 -20.99
CA GLU A 98 13.19 -10.68 -21.09
C GLU A 98 12.94 -10.03 -19.72
N SER A 99 13.81 -9.13 -19.31
CA SER A 99 13.61 -8.30 -18.13
C SER A 99 12.88 -7.01 -18.51
N VAL A 100 11.65 -6.87 -18.05
CA VAL A 100 10.80 -5.71 -18.31
C VAL A 100 10.68 -4.87 -17.05
N LYS A 101 10.83 -3.55 -17.20
CA LYS A 101 10.62 -2.62 -16.09
C LYS A 101 9.19 -2.70 -15.55
N ARG A 102 9.06 -2.53 -14.24
CA ARG A 102 7.78 -2.24 -13.63
C ARG A 102 7.38 -0.79 -13.89
N TYR A 103 6.12 -0.59 -14.26
CA TYR A 103 5.48 0.74 -14.38
C TYR A 103 4.45 0.96 -13.29
N ALA A 104 3.87 -0.10 -12.76
CA ALA A 104 2.78 -0.03 -11.82
C ALA A 104 3.20 0.59 -10.49
N SER A 105 2.43 1.57 -10.02
CA SER A 105 2.32 1.98 -8.63
C SER A 105 1.11 1.32 -7.99
N PHE A 106 1.14 1.20 -6.66
CA PHE A 106 0.02 0.63 -5.91
C PHE A 106 -0.65 1.68 -5.06
N ILE A 107 -1.94 1.53 -4.90
CA ILE A 107 -2.77 2.16 -3.88
C ILE A 107 -3.67 1.07 -3.31
N ALA A 108 -4.16 1.25 -2.09
CA ALA A 108 -5.06 0.27 -1.49
C ALA A 108 -6.20 0.96 -0.75
N THR A 109 -7.31 0.24 -0.57
CA THR A 109 -8.45 0.70 0.23
C THR A 109 -8.83 -0.35 1.26
N SER A 110 -9.36 0.09 2.40
CA SER A 110 -9.93 -0.80 3.41
C SER A 110 -11.09 -0.15 4.15
N ASN A 111 -12.00 -0.99 4.61
CA ASN A 111 -13.09 -0.61 5.49
C ASN A 111 -12.78 -0.83 6.98
N HIS A 112 -11.71 -1.53 7.29
CA HIS A 112 -11.28 -1.87 8.63
C HIS A 112 -10.00 -1.14 9.00
N THR A 113 -9.75 -0.97 10.29
CA THR A 113 -8.54 -0.32 10.80
C THR A 113 -7.46 -1.31 11.22
N ASP A 114 -7.81 -2.54 11.55
CA ASP A 114 -6.90 -3.61 12.00
C ASP A 114 -6.33 -4.40 10.81
N LEU A 115 -5.42 -3.80 10.08
CA LEU A 115 -5.00 -4.24 8.76
C LEU A 115 -3.62 -4.86 8.71
N LEU A 116 -2.71 -4.31 9.50
CA LEU A 116 -1.29 -4.60 9.38
C LEU A 116 -0.89 -5.69 10.39
N GLY A 117 -0.96 -6.94 9.97
CA GLY A 117 -0.60 -8.09 10.81
C GLY A 117 0.91 -8.30 10.99
N ASP A 118 1.75 -7.61 10.21
CA ASP A 118 3.20 -7.72 10.29
C ASP A 118 3.82 -6.34 10.45
N PRO A 119 4.39 -6.01 11.62
CA PRO A 119 5.05 -4.73 11.87
C PRO A 119 6.15 -4.42 10.85
N SER A 120 6.92 -5.42 10.43
CA SER A 120 8.00 -5.24 9.44
C SER A 120 7.49 -4.88 8.04
N GLY A 121 6.23 -5.21 7.74
CA GLY A 121 5.56 -4.91 6.49
C GLY A 121 4.91 -3.54 6.46
N SER A 122 4.61 -2.97 7.63
CA SER A 122 3.84 -1.72 7.77
C SER A 122 4.53 -0.52 7.13
N ARG A 123 5.85 -0.48 7.09
CA ARG A 123 6.64 0.60 6.46
C ARG A 123 6.34 0.83 4.97
N ARG A 124 5.72 -0.15 4.29
CA ARG A 124 5.34 -0.04 2.86
C ARG A 124 4.03 0.66 2.63
N PHE A 125 3.24 0.83 3.68
CA PHE A 125 1.92 1.45 3.58
C PHE A 125 1.91 2.79 4.30
N ILE A 126 1.39 3.80 3.62
CA ILE A 126 1.05 5.09 4.21
C ILE A 126 -0.44 5.05 4.50
N CYS A 127 -0.80 4.69 5.74
CA CYS A 127 -2.20 4.62 6.14
C CYS A 127 -2.78 6.02 6.29
N ILE A 128 -3.89 6.27 5.59
CA ILE A 128 -4.59 7.55 5.55
C ILE A 128 -6.03 7.31 5.99
N GLU A 129 -6.37 7.83 7.16
CA GLU A 129 -7.75 7.76 7.66
C GLU A 129 -8.66 8.73 6.89
N VAL A 130 -9.69 8.19 6.26
CA VAL A 130 -10.72 8.95 5.54
C VAL A 130 -11.86 9.27 6.50
N LYS A 131 -11.94 10.54 6.91
CA LYS A 131 -12.97 11.03 7.83
C LYS A 131 -14.16 11.60 7.06
N GLY A 132 -15.13 10.76 6.71
CA GLY A 132 -16.34 11.15 6.02
C GLY A 132 -16.31 10.83 4.52
N MET A 133 -17.18 11.50 3.76
CA MET A 133 -17.32 11.26 2.32
C MET A 133 -16.25 11.98 1.52
N ILE A 134 -15.64 11.28 0.58
CA ILE A 134 -14.76 11.91 -0.42
C ILE A 134 -15.63 12.55 -1.49
N ASP A 135 -15.43 13.85 -1.76
CA ASP A 135 -16.13 14.53 -2.83
C ASP A 135 -15.52 14.14 -4.20
N ASN A 136 -16.07 13.09 -4.77
CA ASN A 136 -15.66 12.60 -6.10
C ASN A 136 -16.40 13.32 -7.25
N ALA A 137 -17.28 14.27 -6.95
CA ALA A 137 -18.03 15.02 -7.96
C ALA A 137 -17.25 16.23 -8.50
N GLN A 138 -16.27 16.71 -7.73
CA GLN A 138 -15.43 17.83 -8.17
C GLN A 138 -14.54 17.40 -9.34
N PRO A 139 -14.47 18.21 -10.41
CA PRO A 139 -13.59 17.91 -11.53
C PRO A 139 -12.12 18.01 -11.11
N ILE A 140 -11.33 17.03 -11.52
CA ILE A 140 -9.89 17.04 -11.29
C ILE A 140 -9.22 17.76 -12.47
N ASP A 141 -8.43 18.80 -12.18
CA ASP A 141 -7.55 19.41 -13.18
C ASP A 141 -6.31 18.50 -13.38
N TYR A 142 -6.46 17.52 -14.25
CA TYR A 142 -5.39 16.57 -14.55
C TYR A 142 -4.15 17.24 -15.17
N LEU A 143 -4.33 18.32 -15.92
CA LEU A 143 -3.19 19.03 -16.52
C LEU A 143 -2.32 19.64 -15.42
N GLN A 144 -2.94 20.32 -14.44
CA GLN A 144 -2.23 20.90 -13.32
C GLN A 144 -1.62 19.82 -12.41
N LEU A 145 -2.38 18.77 -12.08
CA LEU A 145 -1.93 17.65 -11.25
C LEU A 145 -0.68 16.98 -11.82
N TYR A 146 -0.71 16.64 -13.11
CA TYR A 146 0.42 15.97 -13.75
C TYR A 146 1.57 16.94 -14.06
N ALA A 147 1.31 18.23 -14.32
CA ALA A 147 2.36 19.23 -14.42
C ALA A 147 3.14 19.37 -13.11
N GLN A 148 2.47 19.36 -11.97
CA GLN A 148 3.11 19.36 -10.65
C GLN A 148 3.98 18.08 -10.45
N ALA A 149 3.46 16.91 -10.83
CA ALA A 149 4.21 15.65 -10.74
C ALA A 149 5.46 15.69 -11.64
N VAL A 150 5.36 16.25 -12.84
CA VAL A 150 6.51 16.42 -13.75
C VAL A 150 7.52 17.42 -13.18
N ALA A 151 7.06 18.51 -12.58
CA ALA A 151 7.95 19.49 -11.93
C ALA A 151 8.73 18.83 -10.78
N ALA A 152 8.06 18.10 -9.90
CA ALA A 152 8.69 17.34 -8.82
C ALA A 152 9.73 16.34 -9.35
N LEU A 153 9.39 15.65 -10.44
CA LEU A 153 10.29 14.72 -11.12
C LEU A 153 11.56 15.43 -11.66
N ASN A 154 11.39 16.60 -12.28
CA ASN A 154 12.50 17.37 -12.83
C ASN A 154 13.37 18.01 -11.74
N ASN A 155 12.79 18.34 -10.61
CA ASN A 155 13.50 18.81 -9.43
C ASN A 155 14.20 17.67 -8.65
N ASN A 156 14.12 16.42 -9.14
CA ASN A 156 14.65 15.23 -8.47
C ASN A 156 14.12 15.06 -7.05
N GLU A 157 12.87 15.41 -6.81
CA GLU A 157 12.24 15.17 -5.53
C GLU A 157 12.25 13.69 -5.21
N ARG A 158 12.55 13.37 -3.97
CA ARG A 158 12.68 11.99 -3.49
C ARG A 158 11.30 11.36 -3.33
N TYR A 159 11.13 10.12 -3.78
CA TYR A 159 9.90 9.34 -3.69
C TYR A 159 10.04 8.09 -2.78
N TRP A 160 11.15 7.98 -2.07
CA TRP A 160 11.40 6.94 -1.07
C TRP A 160 11.64 7.58 0.28
N LEU A 161 11.41 6.82 1.36
CA LEU A 161 11.66 7.26 2.72
C LEU A 161 13.11 6.95 3.14
N THR A 162 13.68 7.82 3.98
CA THR A 162 14.89 7.48 4.73
C THR A 162 14.55 6.51 5.84
N HIS A 163 15.58 5.95 6.49
CA HIS A 163 15.36 5.05 7.62
C HIS A 163 14.58 5.72 8.76
N GLU A 164 14.90 6.98 9.06
CA GLU A 164 14.19 7.76 10.11
C GLU A 164 12.72 8.00 9.76
N GLU A 165 12.45 8.32 8.49
CA GLU A 165 11.09 8.48 7.98
C GLU A 165 10.33 7.14 7.96
N GLU A 166 10.99 6.02 7.65
CA GLU A 166 10.38 4.68 7.77
C GLU A 166 9.97 4.39 9.21
N VAL A 167 10.82 4.72 10.19
CA VAL A 167 10.51 4.55 11.62
C VAL A 167 9.30 5.41 12.00
N SER A 168 9.29 6.69 11.62
CA SER A 168 8.16 7.58 11.87
C SER A 168 6.87 7.07 11.20
N GLN A 169 6.97 6.54 9.98
CA GLN A 169 5.84 5.96 9.27
C GLN A 169 5.30 4.70 9.97
N MET A 170 6.20 3.85 10.50
CA MET A 170 5.79 2.67 11.26
C MET A 170 5.05 3.06 12.55
N GLN A 171 5.51 4.10 13.26
CA GLN A 171 4.83 4.64 14.44
C GLN A 171 3.44 5.20 14.08
N ALA A 172 3.34 5.96 12.98
CA ALA A 172 2.05 6.47 12.51
C ALA A 172 1.07 5.33 12.15
N ASN A 173 1.58 4.19 11.71
CA ASN A 173 0.78 3.03 11.35
C ASN A 173 0.37 2.16 12.55
N GLU A 174 0.84 2.43 13.78
CA GLU A 174 0.48 1.64 14.97
C GLU A 174 -1.04 1.58 15.21
N ALA A 175 -1.76 2.67 14.89
CA ALA A 175 -3.22 2.71 15.00
C ALA A 175 -3.94 1.75 14.03
N PHE A 176 -3.24 1.24 13.02
CA PHE A 176 -3.76 0.34 11.99
C PHE A 176 -3.19 -1.08 12.08
N GLN A 177 -2.47 -1.39 13.15
CA GLN A 177 -1.92 -2.72 13.37
C GLN A 177 -2.98 -3.64 13.99
N GLN A 178 -2.99 -4.88 13.51
CA GLN A 178 -3.76 -5.95 14.14
C GLN A 178 -3.17 -6.23 15.51
N ARG A 179 -4.00 -6.11 16.54
CA ARG A 179 -3.63 -6.56 17.88
C ARG A 179 -3.81 -8.08 17.96
N PRO A 180 -2.84 -8.80 18.48
CA PRO A 180 -3.03 -10.21 18.75
C PRO A 180 -4.21 -10.43 19.71
N LEU A 181 -5.03 -11.43 19.44
CA LEU A 181 -6.24 -11.71 20.24
C LEU A 181 -5.93 -11.85 21.74
N PHE A 182 -4.75 -12.38 22.08
CA PHE A 182 -4.34 -12.53 23.48
C PHE A 182 -4.04 -11.17 24.14
N GLU A 183 -3.58 -10.15 23.39
CA GLU A 183 -3.40 -8.80 23.93
C GLU A 183 -4.73 -8.15 24.25
N ASP A 184 -5.72 -8.27 23.38
CA ASP A 184 -7.06 -7.76 23.64
C ASP A 184 -7.68 -8.44 24.87
N LEU A 185 -7.55 -9.77 24.98
CA LEU A 185 -7.99 -10.50 26.16
C LEU A 185 -7.20 -10.10 27.41
N PHE A 186 -5.90 -9.90 27.29
CA PHE A 186 -5.07 -9.46 28.41
C PHE A 186 -5.51 -8.09 28.92
N PHE A 187 -5.66 -7.10 28.03
CA PHE A 187 -6.08 -5.74 28.42
C PHE A 187 -7.55 -5.65 28.85
N GLN A 188 -8.37 -6.64 28.55
CA GLN A 188 -9.73 -6.75 29.10
C GLN A 188 -9.72 -7.00 30.61
N TYR A 189 -8.72 -7.73 31.12
CA TYR A 189 -8.62 -8.12 32.53
C TYR A 189 -7.50 -7.40 33.28
N TYR A 190 -6.51 -6.87 32.58
CA TYR A 190 -5.34 -6.23 33.17
C TYR A 190 -5.10 -4.85 32.54
N ARG A 191 -4.64 -3.92 33.35
CA ARG A 191 -4.19 -2.60 32.89
C ARG A 191 -2.76 -2.35 33.39
N PRO A 192 -1.94 -1.54 32.69
CA PRO A 192 -0.66 -1.12 33.22
C PRO A 192 -0.84 -0.44 34.58
N ALA A 193 -0.03 -0.79 35.57
CA ALA A 193 -0.04 -0.09 36.85
C ALA A 193 0.44 1.35 36.68
N SER A 194 -0.24 2.29 37.32
CA SER A 194 0.24 3.67 37.38
C SER A 194 1.41 3.76 38.37
N HIS A 195 2.24 4.81 38.24
CA HIS A 195 3.41 5.04 39.11
C HIS A 195 3.10 5.04 40.63
N LYS A 196 1.84 5.07 41.03
CA LYS A 196 1.38 5.08 42.42
C LYS A 196 0.75 3.77 42.88
N GLU A 197 0.64 2.78 41.97
CA GLU A 197 0.04 1.49 42.25
C GLU A 197 1.11 0.39 42.25
N GLU A 198 1.06 -0.53 43.24
CA GLU A 198 1.86 -1.74 43.20
C GLU A 198 1.29 -2.69 42.13
N GLY A 199 2.04 -2.88 41.05
CA GLY A 199 1.67 -3.78 39.96
C GLY A 199 2.15 -5.21 40.20
N LEU A 200 1.37 -6.19 39.77
CA LEU A 200 1.77 -7.59 39.68
C LEU A 200 2.83 -7.72 38.55
N LYS A 201 4.00 -8.24 38.88
CA LYS A 201 5.01 -8.56 37.87
C LYS A 201 4.69 -9.90 37.24
N ILE A 202 4.26 -9.89 35.97
CA ILE A 202 4.03 -11.10 35.17
C ILE A 202 5.24 -11.26 34.26
N SER A 203 5.97 -12.38 34.39
CA SER A 203 7.00 -12.76 33.42
C SER A 203 6.41 -13.69 32.38
N ALA A 204 6.66 -13.44 31.09
CA ALA A 204 6.45 -14.44 30.07
C ALA A 204 7.43 -15.61 30.34
N GLY A 205 6.90 -16.80 30.62
CA GLY A 205 7.66 -18.04 30.79
C GLY A 205 8.18 -18.56 29.46
#